data_03c6d1794e4e49ae478af7e183c9090c
#
_entry.id   03c6d1794e4e49ae478af7e183c9090c
#
_cell.length_a   1.000
_cell.length_b   1.000
_cell.length_c   1.000
_cell.angle_alpha   90.00
_cell.angle_beta   90.00
_cell.angle_gamma   90.00
#
_symmetry.space_group_name_H-M   'P 1'
#
loop_
_entity.id
_entity.type
_entity.pdbx_description
1 polymer ?
#
loop_
_entity_poly.entity_id
_entity_poly.type
_entity_poly.pdbx_seq_one_letter_code
_entity_poly.pdbx_strand_id
1 'polypeptide(L)'
;MPRLDVYQVLRELPVPLEYEGPCPGGQVGAAYVRWPDGHRSVLTRGPDVSELLASARAAGVPAPRYELVHPPVVVQELLPGTTPHMPTAATVRSMIEVNRRCRGVLAGRPDLPGLRLHLRADGPGFCLHGPPRAYDSRTRRLLDQVEEVGRAFPDTLEGEDLVHTDFHPENVLTDAAGTVTGVIDWDGATRGDAGFDLFTLRFDLAHRAPHLAPLLTPGPDSGSQASVPASVALVSWAHMSLRMADWAIRHFTASDVTTWLDIADRLRPAEI
;
A
#
# COMPACT_ATOMS: atom_id res chain seq x y z
N MET A 1 -2.31 -13.34 -9.83
CA MET A 1 -2.75 -14.57 -9.11
C MET A 1 -4.14 -14.97 -9.59
N PRO A 2 -4.52 -16.27 -9.61
CA PRO A 2 -5.89 -16.65 -9.94
C PRO A 2 -6.87 -16.11 -8.90
N ARG A 3 -8.07 -15.72 -9.36
CA ARG A 3 -9.14 -15.22 -8.50
C ARG A 3 -9.54 -16.29 -7.47
N LEU A 4 -9.95 -15.88 -6.27
CA LEU A 4 -10.38 -16.77 -5.20
C LEU A 4 -11.67 -17.53 -5.61
N ASP A 5 -11.65 -18.86 -5.54
CA ASP A 5 -12.90 -19.65 -5.59
C ASP A 5 -13.51 -19.65 -4.18
N VAL A 6 -14.38 -18.69 -3.94
CA VAL A 6 -15.00 -18.46 -2.63
C VAL A 6 -15.78 -19.69 -2.16
N TYR A 7 -16.50 -20.38 -3.07
CA TYR A 7 -17.31 -21.54 -2.68
C TYR A 7 -16.47 -22.75 -2.30
N GLN A 8 -15.32 -22.93 -2.95
CA GLN A 8 -14.37 -23.96 -2.56
C GLN A 8 -13.80 -23.66 -1.16
N VAL A 9 -13.34 -22.44 -0.97
CA VAL A 9 -12.77 -21.99 0.31
C VAL A 9 -13.75 -22.16 1.46
N LEU A 10 -14.99 -21.70 1.29
CA LEU A 10 -16.02 -21.80 2.35
C LEU A 10 -16.29 -23.25 2.79
N ARG A 11 -16.14 -24.23 1.91
CA ARG A 11 -16.28 -25.66 2.27
C ARG A 11 -15.08 -26.21 3.07
N GLU A 12 -13.91 -25.58 2.95
CA GLU A 12 -12.67 -25.98 3.60
C GLU A 12 -12.46 -25.30 4.97
N LEU A 13 -13.21 -24.21 5.25
CA LEU A 13 -13.10 -23.51 6.51
C LEU A 13 -13.65 -24.32 7.70
N PRO A 14 -13.04 -24.18 8.89
CA PRO A 14 -13.47 -24.92 10.09
C PRO A 14 -14.79 -24.41 10.68
N VAL A 15 -15.35 -23.33 10.16
CA VAL A 15 -16.61 -22.71 10.59
C VAL A 15 -17.54 -22.50 9.40
N PRO A 16 -18.84 -22.72 9.55
CA PRO A 16 -19.80 -22.53 8.46
C PRO A 16 -20.08 -21.03 8.26
N LEU A 17 -19.45 -20.44 7.26
CA LEU A 17 -19.72 -19.07 6.83
C LEU A 17 -20.66 -19.09 5.63
N GLU A 18 -21.61 -18.15 5.59
CA GLU A 18 -22.52 -17.96 4.48
C GLU A 18 -21.98 -16.88 3.53
N TYR A 19 -21.97 -17.17 2.23
CA TYR A 19 -21.59 -16.18 1.20
C TYR A 19 -22.70 -15.18 0.96
N GLU A 20 -22.42 -13.88 1.06
CA GLU A 20 -23.38 -12.81 0.82
C GLU A 20 -23.18 -12.05 -0.49
N GLY A 21 -21.99 -12.15 -1.08
CA GLY A 21 -21.71 -11.46 -2.35
C GLY A 21 -20.22 -11.05 -2.46
N PRO A 22 -19.79 -10.61 -3.65
CA PRO A 22 -18.43 -10.12 -3.85
C PRO A 22 -18.28 -8.74 -3.21
N CYS A 23 -17.10 -8.45 -2.65
CA CYS A 23 -16.72 -7.08 -2.33
C CYS A 23 -16.47 -6.28 -3.62
N PRO A 24 -16.94 -5.02 -3.71
CA PRO A 24 -16.64 -4.16 -4.84
C PRO A 24 -15.13 -3.85 -4.88
N GLY A 25 -14.55 -3.83 -6.08
CA GLY A 25 -13.12 -3.63 -6.28
C GLY A 25 -12.31 -4.89 -5.97
N GLY A 26 -10.99 -4.75 -5.92
CA GLY A 26 -10.05 -5.82 -5.59
C GLY A 26 -9.83 -6.84 -6.71
N GLN A 27 -8.57 -7.19 -6.95
CA GLN A 27 -8.17 -8.12 -8.01
C GLN A 27 -8.25 -9.59 -7.57
N VAL A 28 -8.16 -9.85 -6.27
CA VAL A 28 -8.07 -11.18 -5.69
C VAL A 28 -9.41 -11.85 -5.38
N GLY A 29 -10.53 -11.11 -5.45
CA GLY A 29 -11.88 -11.66 -5.31
C GLY A 29 -12.35 -11.78 -3.86
N ALA A 30 -12.17 -10.73 -3.04
CA ALA A 30 -12.74 -10.66 -1.70
C ALA A 30 -14.27 -10.78 -1.69
N ALA A 31 -14.83 -11.34 -0.62
CA ALA A 31 -16.26 -11.60 -0.49
C ALA A 31 -16.79 -11.21 0.89
N TYR A 32 -18.03 -10.67 0.93
CA TYR A 32 -18.76 -10.57 2.16
C TYR A 32 -19.25 -11.94 2.61
N VAL A 33 -19.08 -12.22 3.88
CA VAL A 33 -19.52 -13.46 4.52
C VAL A 33 -20.26 -13.16 5.81
N ARG A 34 -21.18 -14.07 6.18
CA ARG A 34 -21.96 -14.00 7.42
C ARG A 34 -21.63 -15.19 8.32
N TRP A 35 -21.43 -14.91 9.58
CA TRP A 35 -21.24 -15.91 10.63
C TRP A 35 -22.58 -16.49 11.13
N PRO A 36 -22.56 -17.64 11.81
CA PRO A 36 -23.80 -18.25 12.34
C PRO A 36 -24.57 -17.38 13.33
N ASP A 37 -23.89 -16.46 14.02
CA ASP A 37 -24.51 -15.47 14.93
C ASP A 37 -25.07 -14.24 14.23
N GLY A 38 -24.90 -14.17 12.90
CA GLY A 38 -25.43 -13.11 12.04
C GLY A 38 -24.50 -11.94 11.80
N HIS A 39 -23.33 -11.84 12.45
CA HIS A 39 -22.41 -10.75 12.13
C HIS A 39 -21.73 -10.96 10.75
N ARG A 40 -21.28 -9.86 10.15
CA ARG A 40 -20.71 -9.82 8.79
C ARG A 40 -19.23 -9.56 8.85
N SER A 41 -18.51 -10.20 7.91
CA SER A 41 -17.07 -10.06 7.76
C SER A 41 -16.65 -10.07 6.29
N VAL A 42 -15.37 -9.90 6.05
CA VAL A 42 -14.77 -9.97 4.71
C VAL A 42 -13.81 -11.15 4.66
N LEU A 43 -14.09 -12.10 3.76
CA LEU A 43 -13.17 -13.18 3.38
C LEU A 43 -12.27 -12.66 2.26
N THR A 44 -10.97 -12.74 2.44
CA THR A 44 -9.98 -12.37 1.42
C THR A 44 -8.78 -13.32 1.44
N ARG A 45 -7.97 -13.26 0.40
CA ARG A 45 -6.67 -13.93 0.37
C ARG A 45 -5.65 -13.03 1.06
N GLY A 46 -4.77 -13.60 1.86
CA GLY A 46 -3.70 -12.86 2.48
C GLY A 46 -2.88 -13.68 3.47
N PRO A 47 -1.69 -13.21 3.84
CA PRO A 47 -0.89 -13.79 4.91
C PRO A 47 -1.50 -13.48 6.28
N ASP A 48 -1.04 -14.19 7.29
CA ASP A 48 -1.33 -13.83 8.67
C ASP A 48 -0.48 -12.64 9.12
N VAL A 49 -1.10 -11.47 9.21
CA VAL A 49 -0.51 -10.25 9.75
C VAL A 49 -1.22 -9.78 11.04
N SER A 50 -1.87 -10.69 11.74
CA SER A 50 -2.68 -10.41 12.93
C SER A 50 -1.95 -9.59 14.00
N GLU A 51 -0.67 -9.87 14.25
CA GLU A 51 0.16 -9.13 15.21
C GLU A 51 0.42 -7.69 14.78
N LEU A 52 0.68 -7.46 13.48
CA LEU A 52 0.86 -6.12 12.93
C LEU A 52 -0.44 -5.31 13.01
N LEU A 53 -1.57 -5.94 12.69
CA LEU A 53 -2.90 -5.32 12.83
C LEU A 53 -3.24 -5.00 14.29
N ALA A 54 -2.86 -5.87 15.22
CA ALA A 54 -3.03 -5.59 16.66
C ALA A 54 -2.20 -4.38 17.10
N SER A 55 -0.95 -4.28 16.65
CA SER A 55 -0.07 -3.14 16.89
C SER A 55 -0.62 -1.84 16.27
N ALA A 56 -1.12 -1.91 15.05
CA ALA A 56 -1.78 -0.79 14.36
C ALA A 56 -2.99 -0.27 15.18
N ARG A 57 -3.88 -1.17 15.62
CA ARG A 57 -5.05 -0.78 16.42
C ARG A 57 -4.66 -0.21 17.77
N ALA A 58 -3.65 -0.74 18.44
CA ALA A 58 -3.14 -0.21 19.70
C ALA A 58 -2.63 1.23 19.56
N ALA A 59 -2.11 1.59 18.37
CA ALA A 59 -1.69 2.95 18.02
C ALA A 59 -2.85 3.84 17.52
N GLY A 60 -4.10 3.35 17.51
CA GLY A 60 -5.27 4.09 17.05
C GLY A 60 -5.42 4.15 15.53
N VAL A 61 -4.71 3.30 14.78
CA VAL A 61 -4.95 3.10 13.34
C VAL A 61 -6.21 2.26 13.16
N PRO A 62 -7.18 2.64 12.31
CA PRO A 62 -8.41 1.91 12.10
C PRO A 62 -8.17 0.68 11.19
N ALA A 63 -7.43 -0.30 11.69
CA ALA A 63 -7.13 -1.56 11.01
C ALA A 63 -8.09 -2.67 11.44
N PRO A 64 -8.46 -3.62 10.56
CA PRO A 64 -9.37 -4.71 10.89
C PRO A 64 -8.75 -5.69 11.88
N ARG A 65 -9.57 -6.43 12.61
CA ARG A 65 -9.16 -7.66 13.28
C ARG A 65 -9.31 -8.83 12.31
N TYR A 66 -8.36 -9.76 12.36
CA TYR A 66 -8.61 -11.07 11.77
C TYR A 66 -9.42 -11.92 12.75
N GLU A 67 -10.56 -12.39 12.27
CA GLU A 67 -11.51 -13.20 13.04
C GLU A 67 -11.27 -14.68 12.81
N LEU A 68 -10.72 -15.01 11.63
CA LEU A 68 -10.24 -16.35 11.28
C LEU A 68 -9.02 -16.25 10.36
N VAL A 69 -8.01 -17.02 10.68
CA VAL A 69 -6.83 -17.22 9.82
C VAL A 69 -6.81 -18.67 9.35
N HIS A 70 -6.90 -18.87 8.04
CA HIS A 70 -6.87 -20.19 7.40
C HIS A 70 -6.11 -20.08 6.07
N PRO A 71 -4.75 -20.12 6.09
CA PRO A 71 -3.95 -19.89 4.91
C PRO A 71 -4.37 -20.71 3.68
N PRO A 72 -4.49 -20.14 2.49
CA PRO A 72 -4.03 -18.80 2.10
C PRO A 72 -5.09 -17.68 2.27
N VAL A 73 -6.11 -17.87 3.09
CA VAL A 73 -7.18 -16.90 3.30
C VAL A 73 -7.30 -16.44 4.74
N VAL A 74 -7.88 -15.26 4.91
CA VAL A 74 -8.25 -14.69 6.19
C VAL A 74 -9.70 -14.20 6.14
N VAL A 75 -10.39 -14.25 7.28
CA VAL A 75 -11.67 -13.56 7.49
C VAL A 75 -11.42 -12.42 8.44
N GLN A 76 -11.73 -11.22 7.99
CA GLN A 76 -11.45 -10.00 8.72
C GLN A 76 -12.72 -9.22 9.02
N GLU A 77 -12.69 -8.47 10.10
CA GLU A 77 -13.73 -7.53 10.52
C GLU A 77 -14.17 -6.64 9.36
N LEU A 78 -15.48 -6.50 9.17
CA LEU A 78 -16.05 -5.54 8.24
C LEU A 78 -16.02 -4.14 8.86
N LEU A 79 -15.05 -3.33 8.42
CA LEU A 79 -14.89 -1.96 8.90
C LEU A 79 -15.98 -1.02 8.33
N PRO A 80 -16.38 0.01 9.08
CA PRO A 80 -17.36 0.99 8.61
C PRO A 80 -16.77 1.95 7.57
N GLY A 81 -17.63 2.49 6.72
CA GLY A 81 -17.27 3.45 5.68
C GLY A 81 -17.28 2.87 4.27
N THR A 82 -16.83 3.66 3.32
CA THR A 82 -16.75 3.28 1.90
C THR A 82 -15.44 3.79 1.30
N THR A 83 -14.90 3.08 0.32
CA THR A 83 -13.75 3.56 -0.44
C THR A 83 -14.13 4.85 -1.18
N PRO A 84 -13.36 5.95 -1.03
CA PRO A 84 -13.67 7.20 -1.69
C PRO A 84 -13.48 7.07 -3.21
N HIS A 85 -14.51 7.40 -3.98
CA HIS A 85 -14.40 7.40 -5.45
C HIS A 85 -13.29 8.35 -5.94
N MET A 86 -13.24 9.54 -5.35
CA MET A 86 -12.16 10.52 -5.52
C MET A 86 -11.75 11.04 -4.14
N PRO A 87 -10.45 11.09 -3.84
CA PRO A 87 -10.00 11.64 -2.57
C PRO A 87 -10.29 13.14 -2.49
N THR A 88 -10.62 13.63 -1.30
CA THR A 88 -10.75 15.04 -0.97
C THR A 88 -9.56 15.52 -0.14
N ALA A 89 -9.43 16.83 0.03
CA ALA A 89 -8.43 17.37 0.94
C ALA A 89 -8.60 16.88 2.40
N ALA A 90 -9.85 16.64 2.83
CA ALA A 90 -10.15 16.04 4.13
C ALA A 90 -9.65 14.61 4.21
N THR A 91 -9.91 13.80 3.18
CA THR A 91 -9.42 12.44 3.06
C THR A 91 -7.89 12.37 3.15
N VAL A 92 -7.19 13.19 2.35
CA VAL A 92 -5.71 13.20 2.35
C VAL A 92 -5.15 13.61 3.71
N ARG A 93 -5.71 14.65 4.37
CA ARG A 93 -5.28 15.03 5.72
C ARG A 93 -5.53 13.91 6.74
N SER A 94 -6.66 13.22 6.64
CA SER A 94 -6.96 12.09 7.51
C SER A 94 -6.00 10.91 7.27
N MET A 95 -5.62 10.63 6.01
CA MET A 95 -4.60 9.63 5.69
C MET A 95 -3.22 10.00 6.26
N ILE A 96 -2.81 11.27 6.16
CA ILE A 96 -1.56 11.75 6.78
C ILE A 96 -1.59 11.53 8.30
N GLU A 97 -2.72 11.79 8.96
CA GLU A 97 -2.86 11.55 10.39
C GLU A 97 -2.79 10.06 10.75
N VAL A 98 -3.39 9.18 9.94
CA VAL A 98 -3.26 7.72 10.08
C VAL A 98 -1.80 7.30 9.96
N ASN A 99 -1.10 7.75 8.92
CA ASN A 99 0.33 7.46 8.73
C ASN A 99 1.17 7.94 9.92
N ARG A 100 0.87 9.12 10.50
CA ARG A 100 1.55 9.62 11.68
C ARG A 100 1.41 8.67 12.89
N ARG A 101 0.27 8.00 13.05
CA ARG A 101 0.04 7.02 14.11
C ARG A 101 0.83 5.73 13.92
N CYS A 102 1.30 5.44 12.71
CA CYS A 102 2.13 4.27 12.41
C CYS A 102 3.59 4.45 12.88
N ARG A 103 4.00 5.69 13.22
CA ARG A 103 5.39 5.98 13.61
C ARG A 103 5.74 5.38 14.97
N GLY A 104 6.89 4.70 15.02
CA GLY A 104 7.41 4.06 16.23
C GLY A 104 6.62 2.85 16.72
N VAL A 105 5.58 2.42 16.00
CA VAL A 105 4.70 1.32 16.42
C VAL A 105 5.46 0.01 16.58
N LEU A 106 6.52 -0.19 15.82
CA LEU A 106 7.31 -1.41 15.82
C LEU A 106 8.71 -1.24 16.43
N ALA A 107 8.95 -0.20 17.25
CA ALA A 107 10.23 0.05 17.92
C ALA A 107 10.69 -1.13 18.79
N GLY A 108 9.76 -1.89 19.38
CA GLY A 108 10.04 -3.09 20.17
C GLY A 108 10.15 -4.40 19.37
N ARG A 109 10.13 -4.34 18.03
CA ARG A 109 10.06 -5.52 17.15
C ARG A 109 11.23 -5.61 16.15
N PRO A 110 12.48 -5.69 16.64
CA PRO A 110 13.66 -5.86 15.78
C PRO A 110 13.68 -7.24 15.08
N ASP A 111 12.87 -8.19 15.53
CA ASP A 111 12.68 -9.52 14.93
C ASP A 111 11.96 -9.46 13.58
N LEU A 112 11.18 -8.39 13.32
CA LEU A 112 10.50 -8.21 12.05
C LEU A 112 11.46 -7.69 10.98
N PRO A 113 11.38 -8.24 9.75
CA PRO A 113 12.23 -7.77 8.66
C PRO A 113 11.86 -6.33 8.26
N GLY A 114 12.85 -5.57 7.81
CA GLY A 114 12.65 -4.28 7.18
C GLY A 114 12.02 -4.41 5.79
N LEU A 115 11.46 -3.32 5.28
CA LEU A 115 10.81 -3.26 3.97
C LEU A 115 11.81 -3.53 2.82
N ARG A 116 11.58 -4.59 2.05
CA ARG A 116 12.36 -4.90 0.84
C ARG A 116 11.96 -3.98 -0.31
N LEU A 117 12.94 -3.34 -0.94
CA LEU A 117 12.72 -2.34 -1.99
C LEU A 117 12.84 -2.90 -3.42
N HIS A 118 13.47 -4.05 -3.59
CA HIS A 118 13.65 -4.72 -4.89
C HIS A 118 14.34 -3.83 -5.95
N LEU A 119 15.29 -2.97 -5.54
CA LEU A 119 15.99 -2.05 -6.44
C LEU A 119 17.09 -2.73 -7.26
N ARG A 120 17.54 -3.93 -6.84
CA ARG A 120 18.63 -4.69 -7.48
C ARG A 120 18.21 -6.03 -8.06
N ALA A 121 17.01 -6.50 -7.73
CA ALA A 121 16.49 -7.77 -8.18
C ALA A 121 14.96 -7.75 -8.18
N ASP A 122 14.34 -8.58 -9.00
CA ASP A 122 12.90 -8.72 -9.12
C ASP A 122 12.23 -8.97 -7.76
N GLY A 123 11.09 -8.35 -7.55
CA GLY A 123 10.19 -8.65 -6.45
C GLY A 123 9.29 -9.87 -6.75
N PRO A 124 8.51 -10.32 -5.76
CA PRO A 124 7.63 -11.48 -5.91
C PRO A 124 6.37 -11.15 -6.73
N GLY A 125 6.53 -10.97 -8.05
CA GLY A 125 5.44 -10.66 -8.98
C GLY A 125 5.20 -9.16 -9.20
N PHE A 126 6.02 -8.29 -8.64
CA PHE A 126 6.05 -6.84 -8.86
C PHE A 126 7.49 -6.31 -8.79
N CYS A 127 7.72 -5.07 -9.21
CA CYS A 127 9.06 -4.49 -9.36
C CYS A 127 9.96 -5.38 -10.23
N LEU A 128 9.40 -5.92 -11.31
CA LEU A 128 10.16 -6.74 -12.25
C LEU A 128 11.04 -5.85 -13.12
N HIS A 129 12.34 -6.17 -13.24
CA HIS A 129 13.31 -5.41 -14.02
C HIS A 129 13.22 -5.73 -15.52
N GLY A 130 12.77 -6.93 -15.86
CA GLY A 130 12.67 -7.39 -17.25
C GLY A 130 11.76 -6.52 -18.13
N PRO A 131 10.50 -6.26 -17.74
CA PRO A 131 9.58 -5.45 -18.52
C PRO A 131 10.11 -4.05 -18.84
N PRO A 132 10.57 -3.20 -17.88
CA PRO A 132 11.15 -1.89 -18.21
C PRO A 132 12.40 -1.97 -19.06
N ARG A 133 13.22 -2.99 -18.89
CA ARG A 133 14.45 -3.19 -19.67
C ARG A 133 14.16 -3.45 -21.14
N ALA A 134 13.06 -4.15 -21.42
CA ALA A 134 12.70 -4.58 -22.79
C ALA A 134 11.78 -3.59 -23.52
N TYR A 135 11.02 -2.73 -22.82
CA TYR A 135 9.94 -1.96 -23.40
C TYR A 135 10.43 -0.86 -24.36
N ASP A 136 11.13 0.16 -23.87
CA ASP A 136 11.70 1.22 -24.70
C ASP A 136 12.95 1.86 -24.06
N SER A 137 13.49 2.92 -24.71
CA SER A 137 14.67 3.62 -24.23
C SER A 137 14.41 4.46 -22.97
N ARG A 138 13.18 4.95 -22.77
CA ARG A 138 12.82 5.78 -21.60
C ARG A 138 12.67 4.91 -20.36
N THR A 139 11.98 3.79 -20.48
CA THR A 139 11.82 2.82 -19.37
C THR A 139 13.16 2.21 -18.98
N ARG A 140 14.06 1.98 -19.94
CA ARG A 140 15.42 1.50 -19.68
C ARG A 140 16.23 2.52 -18.87
N ARG A 141 16.18 3.81 -19.25
CA ARG A 141 16.84 4.90 -18.48
C ARG A 141 16.28 5.00 -17.05
N LEU A 142 14.95 4.86 -16.87
CA LEU A 142 14.37 4.82 -15.53
C LEU A 142 14.94 3.64 -14.72
N LEU A 143 15.01 2.46 -15.32
CA LEU A 143 15.57 1.29 -14.66
C LEU A 143 17.05 1.50 -14.27
N ASP A 144 17.86 2.08 -15.17
CA ASP A 144 19.27 2.40 -14.89
C ASP A 144 19.39 3.33 -13.66
N GLN A 145 18.50 4.32 -13.53
CA GLN A 145 18.44 5.22 -12.36
C GLN A 145 18.03 4.48 -11.08
N VAL A 146 17.04 3.59 -11.17
CA VAL A 146 16.62 2.74 -10.03
C VAL A 146 17.76 1.84 -9.56
N GLU A 147 18.46 1.20 -10.48
CA GLU A 147 19.61 0.34 -10.17
C GLU A 147 20.78 1.15 -9.59
N GLU A 148 20.97 2.41 -10.00
CA GLU A 148 21.97 3.32 -9.42
C GLU A 148 21.64 3.62 -7.95
N VAL A 149 20.39 3.97 -7.65
CA VAL A 149 19.93 4.13 -6.27
C VAL A 149 20.14 2.84 -5.47
N GLY A 150 19.80 1.69 -6.04
CA GLY A 150 20.00 0.39 -5.40
C GLY A 150 21.48 0.03 -5.16
N ARG A 151 22.43 0.60 -5.93
CA ARG A 151 23.86 0.46 -5.65
C ARG A 151 24.35 1.38 -4.52
N ALA A 152 23.74 2.56 -4.39
CA ALA A 152 24.11 3.56 -3.41
C ALA A 152 23.49 3.32 -2.02
N PHE A 153 22.33 2.67 -1.97
CA PHE A 153 21.56 2.45 -0.73
C PHE A 153 21.28 0.96 -0.48
N PRO A 154 21.03 0.56 0.79
CA PRO A 154 20.57 -0.79 1.11
C PRO A 154 19.26 -1.11 0.38
N ASP A 155 19.08 -2.37 -0.03
CA ASP A 155 17.85 -2.88 -0.65
C ASP A 155 16.72 -3.15 0.35
N THR A 156 16.94 -2.73 1.61
CA THR A 156 15.98 -2.82 2.70
C THR A 156 15.89 -1.45 3.36
N LEU A 157 14.68 -0.92 3.47
CA LEU A 157 14.39 0.28 4.21
C LEU A 157 14.11 -0.11 5.67
N GLU A 158 15.10 0.13 6.52
CA GLU A 158 14.99 -0.09 7.95
C GLU A 158 14.25 1.07 8.62
N GLY A 159 13.69 0.78 9.80
CA GLY A 159 12.96 1.75 10.61
C GLY A 159 12.26 1.07 11.77
N GLU A 160 11.49 1.82 12.53
CA GLU A 160 10.72 1.37 13.70
C GLU A 160 9.22 1.58 13.51
N ASP A 161 8.83 2.02 12.32
CA ASP A 161 7.45 2.33 12.00
C ASP A 161 6.74 1.10 11.41
N LEU A 162 5.42 1.09 11.54
CA LEU A 162 4.57 0.19 10.77
C LEU A 162 4.33 0.79 9.39
N VAL A 163 4.70 0.07 8.34
CA VAL A 163 4.52 0.46 6.94
C VAL A 163 3.48 -0.44 6.30
N HIS A 164 2.49 0.17 5.65
CA HIS A 164 1.43 -0.54 4.92
C HIS A 164 1.90 -1.09 3.57
N THR A 165 2.83 -0.39 2.92
CA THR A 165 3.44 -0.65 1.61
C THR A 165 2.55 -0.38 0.38
N ASP A 166 1.25 -0.25 0.55
CA ASP A 166 0.29 0.07 -0.52
C ASP A 166 -0.74 1.11 -0.05
N PHE A 167 -0.25 2.19 0.58
CA PHE A 167 -1.08 3.20 1.24
C PHE A 167 -1.59 4.24 0.24
N HIS A 168 -2.77 3.99 -0.31
CA HIS A 168 -3.43 4.89 -1.26
C HIS A 168 -4.97 4.92 -1.04
N PRO A 169 -5.71 5.88 -1.66
CA PRO A 169 -7.14 6.08 -1.37
C PRO A 169 -8.05 4.87 -1.61
N GLU A 170 -7.68 3.92 -2.48
CA GLU A 170 -8.48 2.71 -2.70
C GLU A 170 -8.36 1.71 -1.54
N ASN A 171 -7.30 1.83 -0.71
CA ASN A 171 -7.07 0.98 0.46
C ASN A 171 -7.51 1.65 1.77
N VAL A 172 -8.32 2.72 1.70
CA VAL A 172 -8.95 3.31 2.88
C VAL A 172 -10.47 3.36 2.73
N LEU A 173 -11.14 3.29 3.86
CA LEU A 173 -12.57 3.54 3.98
C LEU A 173 -12.76 4.89 4.67
N THR A 174 -13.75 5.66 4.22
CA THR A 174 -14.04 6.98 4.79
C THR A 174 -15.51 7.13 5.13
N ASP A 175 -15.79 8.01 6.10
CA ASP A 175 -17.13 8.53 6.33
C ASP A 175 -17.50 9.63 5.34
N ALA A 176 -18.69 10.18 5.48
CA ALA A 176 -19.21 11.25 4.62
C ALA A 176 -18.41 12.58 4.73
N ALA A 177 -17.66 12.78 5.83
CA ALA A 177 -16.80 13.94 6.03
C ALA A 177 -15.40 13.75 5.43
N GLY A 178 -15.09 12.56 4.94
CA GLY A 178 -13.77 12.19 4.41
C GLY A 178 -12.78 11.77 5.49
N THR A 179 -13.25 11.49 6.71
CA THR A 179 -12.41 10.93 7.77
C THR A 179 -12.16 9.45 7.50
N VAL A 180 -10.91 8.99 7.61
CA VAL A 180 -10.56 7.58 7.46
C VAL A 180 -11.14 6.79 8.63
N THR A 181 -12.02 5.85 8.34
CA THR A 181 -12.68 4.94 9.29
C THR A 181 -12.17 3.51 9.20
N GLY A 182 -11.39 3.20 8.16
CA GLY A 182 -10.78 1.90 7.95
C GLY A 182 -9.56 1.99 7.02
N VAL A 183 -8.56 1.18 7.30
CA VAL A 183 -7.45 0.89 6.37
C VAL A 183 -7.47 -0.60 6.11
N ILE A 184 -7.49 -0.98 4.84
CA ILE A 184 -7.63 -2.37 4.37
C ILE A 184 -6.44 -2.77 3.51
N ASP A 185 -6.34 -4.05 3.17
CA ASP A 185 -5.28 -4.61 2.31
C ASP A 185 -3.86 -4.51 2.92
N TRP A 186 -3.70 -5.12 4.09
CA TRP A 186 -2.45 -5.12 4.85
C TRP A 186 -1.46 -6.23 4.47
N ASP A 187 -1.67 -6.89 3.34
CA ASP A 187 -0.90 -8.08 2.93
C ASP A 187 0.61 -7.82 2.83
N GLY A 188 1.00 -6.60 2.50
CA GLY A 188 2.39 -6.17 2.41
C GLY A 188 2.96 -5.54 3.69
N ALA A 189 2.17 -5.43 4.76
CA ALA A 189 2.56 -4.69 5.95
C ALA A 189 3.86 -5.24 6.57
N THR A 190 4.73 -4.33 6.98
CA THR A 190 6.05 -4.68 7.52
C THR A 190 6.62 -3.55 8.38
N ARG A 191 7.83 -3.77 8.92
CA ARG A 191 8.61 -2.76 9.63
C ARG A 191 9.40 -1.91 8.62
N GLY A 192 9.51 -0.60 8.85
CA GLY A 192 10.28 0.31 8.00
C GLY A 192 10.16 1.75 8.44
N ASP A 193 10.27 2.70 7.50
CA ASP A 193 10.03 4.14 7.70
C ASP A 193 8.67 4.52 7.08
N ALA A 194 7.77 5.08 7.88
CA ALA A 194 6.42 5.47 7.45
C ALA A 194 6.41 6.54 6.34
N GLY A 195 7.52 7.20 6.08
CA GLY A 195 7.70 8.08 4.93
C GLY A 195 7.51 7.37 3.59
N PHE A 196 7.74 6.05 3.53
CA PHE A 196 7.46 5.25 2.34
C PHE A 196 5.98 5.30 1.96
N ASP A 197 5.07 5.14 2.91
CA ASP A 197 3.63 5.20 2.66
C ASP A 197 3.16 6.59 2.21
N LEU A 198 3.76 7.66 2.75
CA LEU A 198 3.49 9.01 2.25
C LEU A 198 3.97 9.19 0.80
N PHE A 199 5.06 8.52 0.43
CA PHE A 199 5.55 8.55 -0.94
C PHE A 199 4.65 7.75 -1.89
N THR A 200 4.14 6.59 -1.45
CA THR A 200 3.13 5.81 -2.17
C THR A 200 1.87 6.64 -2.42
N LEU A 201 1.35 7.31 -1.37
CA LEU A 201 0.23 8.22 -1.49
C LEU A 201 0.51 9.37 -2.47
N ARG A 202 1.73 9.93 -2.45
CA ARG A 202 2.13 10.99 -3.37
C ARG A 202 2.13 10.55 -4.83
N PHE A 203 2.56 9.33 -5.13
CA PHE A 203 2.49 8.75 -6.48
C PHE A 203 1.03 8.61 -6.94
N ASP A 204 0.16 8.06 -6.09
CA ASP A 204 -1.25 7.91 -6.41
C ASP A 204 -1.94 9.27 -6.64
N LEU A 205 -1.74 10.24 -5.76
CA LEU A 205 -2.31 11.58 -5.92
C LEU A 205 -1.78 12.28 -7.18
N ALA A 206 -0.51 12.10 -7.53
CA ALA A 206 0.04 12.68 -8.77
C ALA A 206 -0.65 12.15 -10.03
N HIS A 207 -1.21 10.95 -9.97
CA HIS A 207 -1.99 10.33 -11.04
C HIS A 207 -3.47 10.75 -10.99
N ARG A 208 -4.13 10.57 -9.84
CA ARG A 208 -5.60 10.68 -9.71
C ARG A 208 -6.09 12.08 -9.33
N ALA A 209 -5.34 12.79 -8.52
CA ALA A 209 -5.74 14.08 -7.93
C ALA A 209 -4.55 15.03 -7.74
N PRO A 210 -3.85 15.42 -8.83
CA PRO A 210 -2.60 16.19 -8.75
C PRO A 210 -2.74 17.51 -8.00
N HIS A 211 -3.93 18.09 -7.95
CA HIS A 211 -4.22 19.30 -7.19
C HIS A 211 -4.12 19.11 -5.66
N LEU A 212 -4.16 17.88 -5.16
CA LEU A 212 -3.99 17.53 -3.73
C LEU A 212 -2.55 17.20 -3.35
N ALA A 213 -1.66 16.97 -4.32
CA ALA A 213 -0.25 16.64 -4.05
C ALA A 213 0.48 17.67 -3.16
N PRO A 214 0.18 19.00 -3.22
CA PRO A 214 0.77 19.97 -2.30
C PRO A 214 0.52 19.70 -0.82
N LEU A 215 -0.54 18.98 -0.44
CA LEU A 215 -0.80 18.60 0.95
C LEU A 215 0.27 17.68 1.55
N LEU A 216 1.03 16.96 0.71
CA LEU A 216 2.13 16.08 1.10
C LEU A 216 3.50 16.77 1.03
N THR A 217 3.55 18.05 0.64
CA THR A 217 4.79 18.82 0.60
C THR A 217 4.91 19.61 1.89
N PRO A 218 6.03 19.53 2.63
CA PRO A 218 6.23 20.36 3.81
C PRO A 218 6.14 21.84 3.44
N GLY A 219 5.13 22.53 3.96
CA GLY A 219 5.05 24.01 3.88
C GLY A 219 5.80 24.64 5.03
N PRO A 220 6.10 25.97 4.98
CA PRO A 220 6.76 26.67 6.07
C PRO A 220 5.97 26.59 7.40
N ASP A 221 4.66 26.38 7.35
CA ASP A 221 3.76 26.26 8.50
C ASP A 221 3.39 24.81 8.87
N SER A 222 3.75 23.83 8.04
CA SER A 222 3.59 22.42 8.37
C SER A 222 4.74 22.05 9.31
N GLY A 223 4.56 22.24 10.61
CA GLY A 223 5.52 21.74 11.61
C GLY A 223 5.95 20.32 11.20
N SER A 224 7.19 19.92 11.37
CA SER A 224 7.98 18.78 10.84
C SER A 224 7.27 17.42 10.60
N GLN A 225 5.95 17.36 10.60
CA GLN A 225 5.12 16.16 10.69
C GLN A 225 4.95 15.39 9.37
N ALA A 226 5.15 16.03 8.21
CA ALA A 226 5.09 15.36 6.90
C ALA A 226 6.45 15.34 6.18
N SER A 227 7.54 15.64 6.88
CA SER A 227 8.88 15.61 6.31
C SER A 227 9.36 14.17 6.17
N VAL A 228 9.51 13.71 4.93
CA VAL A 228 10.18 12.44 4.61
C VAL A 228 11.68 12.73 4.48
N PRO A 229 12.57 12.02 5.17
CA PRO A 229 14.01 12.15 4.99
C PRO A 229 14.41 12.01 3.51
N ALA A 230 15.40 12.78 3.03
CA ALA A 230 15.78 12.78 1.62
C ALA A 230 16.19 11.39 1.12
N SER A 231 16.92 10.62 1.93
CA SER A 231 17.29 9.25 1.61
C SER A 231 16.08 8.32 1.48
N VAL A 232 15.11 8.43 2.42
CA VAL A 232 13.86 7.67 2.37
C VAL A 232 13.05 8.07 1.12
N ALA A 233 12.96 9.37 0.83
CA ALA A 233 12.27 9.84 -0.37
C ALA A 233 12.89 9.28 -1.66
N LEU A 234 14.22 9.23 -1.75
CA LEU A 234 14.93 8.74 -2.95
C LEU A 234 14.72 7.23 -3.16
N VAL A 235 14.88 6.41 -2.12
CA VAL A 235 14.67 4.96 -2.25
C VAL A 235 13.20 4.60 -2.48
N SER A 236 12.27 5.35 -1.86
CA SER A 236 10.84 5.19 -2.08
C SER A 236 10.45 5.58 -3.51
N TRP A 237 11.03 6.68 -4.03
CA TRP A 237 10.87 7.08 -5.43
C TRP A 237 11.34 5.97 -6.38
N ALA A 238 12.52 5.42 -6.15
CA ALA A 238 13.08 4.38 -7.00
C ALA A 238 12.18 3.13 -7.01
N HIS A 239 11.74 2.67 -5.82
CA HIS A 239 10.82 1.56 -5.70
C HIS A 239 9.49 1.80 -6.41
N MET A 240 8.83 2.94 -6.12
CA MET A 240 7.52 3.25 -6.69
C MET A 240 7.59 3.46 -8.20
N SER A 241 8.65 4.09 -8.71
CA SER A 241 8.86 4.28 -10.13
C SER A 241 9.01 2.94 -10.88
N LEU A 242 9.80 2.01 -10.33
CA LEU A 242 9.94 0.66 -10.88
C LEU A 242 8.61 -0.11 -10.80
N ARG A 243 7.95 -0.08 -9.63
CA ARG A 243 6.68 -0.77 -9.41
C ARG A 243 5.60 -0.33 -10.41
N MET A 244 5.44 0.99 -10.59
CA MET A 244 4.41 1.52 -11.48
C MET A 244 4.76 1.35 -12.96
N ALA A 245 6.03 1.48 -13.36
CA ALA A 245 6.46 1.22 -14.72
C ALA A 245 6.27 -0.26 -15.09
N ASP A 246 6.74 -1.20 -14.24
CA ASP A 246 6.53 -2.64 -14.43
C ASP A 246 5.04 -2.98 -14.54
N TRP A 247 4.24 -2.48 -13.61
CA TRP A 247 2.80 -2.74 -13.58
C TRP A 247 2.10 -2.20 -14.84
N ALA A 248 2.39 -0.95 -15.23
CA ALA A 248 1.79 -0.33 -16.39
C ALA A 248 2.13 -1.07 -17.69
N ILE A 249 3.39 -1.46 -17.87
CA ILE A 249 3.84 -2.22 -19.06
C ILE A 249 3.09 -3.56 -19.18
N ARG A 250 2.83 -4.22 -18.09
CA ARG A 250 2.20 -5.55 -18.11
C ARG A 250 0.68 -5.54 -18.19
N HIS A 251 0.02 -4.43 -17.80
CA HIS A 251 -1.43 -4.46 -17.57
C HIS A 251 -2.20 -3.32 -18.23
N PHE A 252 -1.53 -2.26 -18.71
CA PHE A 252 -2.18 -1.07 -19.22
C PHE A 252 -1.73 -0.69 -20.63
N THR A 253 -2.18 0.46 -21.12
CA THR A 253 -1.85 0.97 -22.47
C THR A 253 -0.49 1.68 -22.49
N ALA A 254 0.07 1.90 -23.68
CA ALA A 254 1.29 2.69 -23.85
C ALA A 254 1.13 4.15 -23.33
N SER A 255 -0.09 4.71 -23.39
CA SER A 255 -0.39 6.03 -22.82
C SER A 255 -0.25 6.03 -21.30
N ASP A 256 -0.73 4.96 -20.63
CA ASP A 256 -0.60 4.82 -19.18
C ASP A 256 0.87 4.66 -18.77
N VAL A 257 1.65 3.89 -19.54
CA VAL A 257 3.11 3.78 -19.30
C VAL A 257 3.76 5.17 -19.37
N THR A 258 3.43 5.97 -20.41
CA THR A 258 3.95 7.34 -20.55
C THR A 258 3.56 8.20 -19.35
N THR A 259 2.31 8.12 -18.90
CA THR A 259 1.81 8.87 -17.72
C THR A 259 2.61 8.53 -16.47
N TRP A 260 2.87 7.26 -16.21
CA TRP A 260 3.63 6.84 -15.03
C TRP A 260 5.10 7.25 -15.09
N LEU A 261 5.70 7.25 -16.30
CA LEU A 261 7.06 7.79 -16.51
C LEU A 261 7.11 9.31 -16.26
N ASP A 262 6.10 10.06 -16.71
CA ASP A 262 6.02 11.52 -16.45
C ASP A 262 5.85 11.83 -14.95
N ILE A 263 5.13 10.99 -14.21
CA ILE A 263 4.99 11.08 -12.77
C ILE A 263 6.34 10.79 -12.10
N ALA A 264 7.02 9.71 -12.50
CA ALA A 264 8.33 9.35 -11.97
C ALA A 264 9.35 10.47 -12.16
N ASP A 265 9.44 11.05 -13.38
CA ASP A 265 10.35 12.17 -13.68
C ASP A 265 10.03 13.40 -12.81
N ARG A 266 8.74 13.75 -12.65
CA ARG A 266 8.30 14.92 -11.87
C ARG A 266 8.51 14.76 -10.38
N LEU A 267 8.38 13.55 -9.84
CA LEU A 267 8.49 13.26 -8.41
C LEU A 267 9.90 12.86 -7.98
N ARG A 268 10.86 12.81 -8.89
CA ARG A 268 12.25 12.49 -8.56
C ARG A 268 12.78 13.52 -7.55
N PRO A 269 13.24 13.08 -6.36
CA PRO A 269 13.90 13.97 -5.44
C PRO A 269 15.19 14.54 -6.05
N ALA A 270 15.56 15.75 -5.63
CA ALA A 270 16.89 16.27 -5.93
C ALA A 270 17.96 15.31 -5.37
N GLU A 271 19.07 15.18 -6.07
CA GLU A 271 20.20 14.35 -5.62
C GLU A 271 20.69 14.87 -4.26
N ILE A 272 21.03 13.92 -3.36
CA ILE A 272 21.56 14.20 -2.01
C ILE A 272 23.04 14.52 -2.13
#